data_0f2efd18cb24ad73457e7cb564649ece
#
_entry.id   0f2efd18cb24ad73457e7cb564649ece
#
_cell.length_a   1.000
_cell.length_b   1.000
_cell.length_c   1.000
_cell.angle_alpha   90.00
_cell.angle_beta   90.00
_cell.angle_gamma   90.00
#
_symmetry.space_group_name_H-M   'P 1'
#
loop_
_entity.id
_entity.type
_entity.pdbx_description
1 polymer ?
#
loop_
_entity_poly.entity_id
_entity_poly.type
_entity_poly.pdbx_seq_one_letter_code
_entity_poly.pdbx_strand_id
1 'polypeptide(L)'
;MFQGFTPEAVEFLWGIKFNNNREWFLPRKEQFLALVDRPMRELGSELFDAIAAEYPKQSLKLHVCRIYRDARRLFGRGPYKDHLWFTIERPHERFEGVPALYFELAPNYFSYGCGYWDASPATMAKLRRRIETNPKPLEKIVRKLNKSRFTLTGQPFKRPKGDVGKLLNPWYNAKNIAVGYDDNPEGVLFTPELKDEVLAGFRELMPLYLYLDSLAGDPEANKE
;
A
#
# COMPACT_ATOMS: atom_id res chain seq x y z
N MET A 1 0.09 22.58 2.57
CA MET A 1 -1.26 22.06 2.21
C MET A 1 -1.18 21.52 0.78
N PHE A 2 -1.55 20.26 0.62
CA PHE A 2 -1.49 19.56 -0.67
C PHE A 2 -2.38 20.22 -1.73
N GLN A 3 -1.83 20.43 -2.94
CA GLN A 3 -2.49 21.14 -4.03
C GLN A 3 -2.68 20.25 -5.30
N GLY A 4 -2.39 18.97 -5.19
CA GLY A 4 -2.27 18.04 -6.31
C GLY A 4 -0.82 17.82 -6.71
N PHE A 5 -0.58 16.73 -7.42
CA PHE A 5 0.66 16.59 -8.19
C PHE A 5 0.56 17.42 -9.48
N THR A 6 1.62 17.44 -10.27
CA THR A 6 1.59 18.11 -11.58
C THR A 6 2.02 17.15 -12.69
N PRO A 7 1.66 17.41 -13.95
CA PRO A 7 2.17 16.62 -15.08
C PRO A 7 3.69 16.50 -15.08
N GLU A 8 4.41 17.57 -14.69
CA GLU A 8 5.87 17.59 -14.62
C GLU A 8 6.40 16.62 -13.56
N ALA A 9 5.64 16.31 -12.49
CA ALA A 9 6.01 15.29 -11.53
C ALA A 9 6.04 13.90 -12.19
N VAL A 10 5.05 13.58 -13.00
CA VAL A 10 4.95 12.34 -13.77
C VAL A 10 6.07 12.27 -14.81
N GLU A 11 6.30 13.34 -15.55
CA GLU A 11 7.40 13.46 -16.52
C GLU A 11 8.76 13.26 -15.84
N PHE A 12 8.93 13.80 -14.65
CA PHE A 12 10.16 13.61 -13.88
C PHE A 12 10.41 12.13 -13.53
N LEU A 13 9.37 11.42 -13.12
CA LEU A 13 9.46 9.98 -12.83
C LEU A 13 9.78 9.16 -14.09
N TRP A 14 9.22 9.53 -15.26
CA TRP A 14 9.64 8.98 -16.56
C TRP A 14 11.11 9.28 -16.84
N GLY A 15 11.55 10.52 -16.56
CA GLY A 15 12.96 10.91 -16.68
C GLY A 15 13.90 10.01 -15.87
N ILE A 16 13.55 9.70 -14.61
CA ILE A 16 14.29 8.73 -13.78
C ILE A 16 14.28 7.34 -14.42
N LYS A 17 13.14 6.89 -14.92
CA LYS A 17 12.99 5.54 -15.48
C LYS A 17 13.92 5.32 -16.67
N PHE A 18 14.08 6.33 -17.53
CA PHE A 18 14.92 6.26 -18.73
C PHE A 18 16.40 6.62 -18.46
N ASN A 19 16.69 7.39 -17.41
CA ASN A 19 18.03 7.93 -17.13
C ASN A 19 18.45 7.64 -15.68
N ASN A 20 18.34 6.39 -15.25
CA ASN A 20 18.52 6.03 -13.84
C ASN A 20 19.99 5.98 -13.42
N ASN A 21 20.66 7.14 -13.40
CA ASN A 21 22.04 7.31 -12.99
C ASN A 21 22.24 8.64 -12.24
N ARG A 22 23.39 8.78 -11.58
CA ARG A 22 23.72 9.96 -10.75
C ARG A 22 23.93 11.23 -11.56
N GLU A 23 24.48 11.12 -12.76
CA GLU A 23 24.76 12.28 -13.63
C GLU A 23 23.48 12.97 -14.05
N TRP A 24 22.43 12.20 -14.34
CA TRP A 24 21.14 12.75 -14.68
C TRP A 24 20.41 13.30 -13.45
N PHE A 25 20.41 12.57 -12.32
CA PHE A 25 19.59 12.90 -11.17
C PHE A 25 20.15 14.06 -10.34
N LEU A 26 21.46 14.09 -10.06
CA LEU A 26 22.03 15.05 -9.11
C LEU A 26 21.79 16.51 -9.50
N PRO A 27 21.95 16.93 -10.78
CA PRO A 27 21.62 18.31 -11.18
C PRO A 27 20.12 18.65 -11.08
N ARG A 28 19.25 17.63 -11.02
CA ARG A 28 17.77 17.76 -10.98
C ARG A 28 17.18 17.47 -9.62
N LYS A 29 18.01 17.29 -8.60
CA LYS A 29 17.56 16.92 -7.25
C LYS A 29 16.55 17.91 -6.67
N GLU A 30 16.75 19.22 -6.87
CA GLU A 30 15.82 20.25 -6.40
C GLU A 30 14.46 20.17 -7.12
N GLN A 31 14.45 19.83 -8.40
CA GLN A 31 13.20 19.55 -9.13
C GLN A 31 12.46 18.35 -8.54
N PHE A 32 13.19 17.25 -8.24
CA PHE A 32 12.61 16.10 -7.56
C PHE A 32 11.98 16.50 -6.23
N LEU A 33 12.69 17.25 -5.41
CA LEU A 33 12.18 17.69 -4.10
C LEU A 33 10.93 18.55 -4.23
N ALA A 34 10.88 19.43 -5.22
CA ALA A 34 9.75 20.34 -5.44
C ALA A 34 8.53 19.63 -6.06
N LEU A 35 8.77 18.82 -7.11
CA LEU A 35 7.70 18.24 -7.93
C LEU A 35 7.13 16.94 -7.35
N VAL A 36 7.96 16.12 -6.69
CA VAL A 36 7.56 14.76 -6.27
C VAL A 36 7.60 14.58 -4.76
N ASP A 37 8.74 14.85 -4.11
CA ASP A 37 8.92 14.52 -2.69
C ASP A 37 8.04 15.38 -1.76
N ARG A 38 8.00 16.69 -1.98
CA ARG A 38 7.20 17.62 -1.17
C ARG A 38 5.70 17.35 -1.30
N PRO A 39 5.09 17.28 -2.50
CA PRO A 39 3.68 16.92 -2.63
C PRO A 39 3.34 15.55 -2.02
N MET A 40 4.22 14.55 -2.18
CA MET A 40 4.04 13.23 -1.57
C MET A 40 3.98 13.31 -0.04
N ARG A 41 4.85 14.12 0.57
CA ARG A 41 4.88 14.33 2.03
C ARG A 41 3.67 15.13 2.52
N GLU A 42 3.25 16.14 1.77
CA GLU A 42 2.06 16.94 2.12
C GLU A 42 0.81 16.06 2.08
N LEU A 43 0.60 15.31 1.00
CA LEU A 43 -0.52 14.36 0.90
C LEU A 43 -0.48 13.33 2.03
N GLY A 44 0.67 12.70 2.25
CA GLY A 44 0.85 11.69 3.30
C GLY A 44 0.57 12.25 4.69
N SER A 45 1.05 13.45 5.00
CA SER A 45 0.84 14.10 6.32
C SER A 45 -0.64 14.41 6.55
N GLU A 46 -1.32 15.02 5.58
CA GLU A 46 -2.73 15.38 5.72
C GLU A 46 -3.63 14.14 5.86
N LEU A 47 -3.34 13.07 5.11
CA LEU A 47 -4.06 11.79 5.23
C LEU A 47 -3.78 11.10 6.57
N PHE A 48 -2.52 11.11 7.01
CA PHE A 48 -2.12 10.56 8.30
C PHE A 48 -2.82 11.27 9.45
N ASP A 49 -2.81 12.60 9.46
CA ASP A 49 -3.44 13.41 10.52
C ASP A 49 -4.93 13.08 10.63
N ALA A 50 -5.64 12.98 9.48
CA ALA A 50 -7.05 12.65 9.46
C ALA A 50 -7.33 11.23 9.99
N ILE A 51 -6.61 10.21 9.49
CA ILE A 51 -6.81 8.82 9.89
C ILE A 51 -6.37 8.58 11.33
N ALA A 52 -5.26 9.16 11.78
CA ALA A 52 -4.78 9.03 13.16
C ALA A 52 -5.74 9.67 14.17
N ALA A 53 -6.37 10.79 13.82
CA ALA A 53 -7.40 11.42 14.65
C ALA A 53 -8.66 10.54 14.77
N GLU A 54 -9.07 9.86 13.70
CA GLU A 54 -10.23 8.95 13.71
C GLU A 54 -9.94 7.62 14.43
N TYR A 55 -8.69 7.17 14.43
CA TYR A 55 -8.26 5.88 14.99
C TYR A 55 -7.11 6.01 15.99
N PRO A 56 -7.24 6.80 17.06
CA PRO A 56 -6.13 7.11 17.98
C PRO A 56 -5.56 5.88 18.71
N LYS A 57 -6.36 4.82 18.86
CA LYS A 57 -5.94 3.57 19.53
C LYS A 57 -4.94 2.76 18.70
N GLN A 58 -4.85 3.01 17.40
CA GLN A 58 -3.96 2.27 16.51
C GLN A 58 -2.51 2.76 16.56
N SER A 59 -2.26 3.93 17.18
CA SER A 59 -0.91 4.54 17.30
C SER A 59 -0.17 4.58 15.96
N LEU A 60 -0.89 4.93 14.88
CA LEU A 60 -0.37 4.90 13.51
C LEU A 60 0.86 5.79 13.34
N LYS A 61 1.69 5.47 12.35
CA LYS A 61 2.83 6.27 11.89
C LYS A 61 2.81 6.39 10.38
N LEU A 62 3.23 7.56 9.91
CA LEU A 62 3.50 7.81 8.50
C LEU A 62 4.95 7.44 8.18
N HIS A 63 5.15 6.66 7.11
CA HIS A 63 6.45 6.44 6.51
C HIS A 63 6.43 6.82 5.04
N VAL A 64 7.22 7.83 4.65
CA VAL A 64 7.42 8.20 3.25
C VAL A 64 8.72 7.59 2.75
N CYS A 65 8.65 6.80 1.69
CA CYS A 65 9.84 6.14 1.16
C CYS A 65 10.84 7.16 0.59
N ARG A 66 12.12 6.85 0.70
CA ARG A 66 13.18 7.61 0.05
C ARG A 66 13.34 7.18 -1.41
N ILE A 67 13.77 8.11 -2.28
CA ILE A 67 13.99 7.84 -3.71
C ILE A 67 15.12 6.82 -3.95
N TYR A 68 16.10 6.75 -3.08
CA TYR A 68 17.27 5.88 -3.24
C TYR A 68 16.90 4.41 -3.05
N ARG A 69 17.36 3.55 -3.97
CA ARG A 69 17.33 2.10 -3.78
C ARG A 69 18.41 1.67 -2.77
N ASP A 70 18.16 0.56 -2.09
CA ASP A 70 19.21 -0.09 -1.30
C ASP A 70 20.31 -0.63 -2.23
N ALA A 71 21.55 -0.17 -2.03
CA ALA A 71 22.69 -0.54 -2.87
C ALA A 71 22.90 -2.06 -2.94
N ARG A 72 22.52 -2.80 -1.88
CA ARG A 72 22.60 -4.26 -1.83
C ARG A 72 21.56 -4.97 -2.71
N ARG A 73 20.53 -4.25 -3.18
CA ARG A 73 19.37 -4.79 -3.90
C ARG A 73 19.18 -4.13 -5.28
N LEU A 74 20.24 -3.64 -5.89
CA LEU A 74 20.16 -2.99 -7.21
C LEU A 74 19.82 -3.99 -8.31
N PHE A 75 20.41 -5.18 -8.31
CA PHE A 75 20.19 -6.24 -9.30
C PHE A 75 20.18 -5.72 -10.76
N GLY A 76 21.14 -4.86 -11.11
CA GLY A 76 21.22 -4.23 -12.44
C GLY A 76 20.27 -3.05 -12.67
N ARG A 77 19.41 -2.72 -11.70
CA ARG A 77 18.55 -1.52 -11.74
C ARG A 77 19.34 -0.32 -11.24
N GLY A 78 19.08 0.86 -11.77
CA GLY A 78 19.74 2.10 -11.35
C GLY A 78 19.51 2.45 -9.87
N PRO A 79 20.25 3.44 -9.34
CA PRO A 79 20.27 3.76 -7.91
C PRO A 79 19.00 4.41 -7.38
N TYR A 80 18.08 4.83 -8.24
CA TYR A 80 16.85 5.51 -7.86
C TYR A 80 15.64 4.64 -8.12
N LYS A 81 14.57 4.84 -7.34
CA LYS A 81 13.25 4.34 -7.66
C LYS A 81 12.63 5.25 -8.73
N ASP A 82 11.87 4.68 -9.63
CA ASP A 82 11.06 5.38 -10.62
C ASP A 82 9.61 5.62 -10.14
N HIS A 83 9.33 5.33 -8.90
CA HIS A 83 8.07 5.52 -8.21
C HIS A 83 8.33 5.93 -6.75
N LEU A 84 7.38 6.63 -6.16
CA LEU A 84 7.45 7.03 -4.76
C LEU A 84 6.15 6.65 -4.06
N TRP A 85 6.24 6.26 -2.79
CA TRP A 85 5.06 5.90 -1.98
C TRP A 85 5.21 6.34 -0.53
N PHE A 86 4.09 6.37 0.16
CA PHE A 86 4.08 6.36 1.62
C PHE A 86 3.18 5.24 2.15
N THR A 87 3.39 4.87 3.40
CA THR A 87 2.54 3.97 4.18
C THR A 87 2.08 4.64 5.47
N ILE A 88 0.87 4.27 5.90
CA ILE A 88 0.32 4.59 7.22
C ILE A 88 0.05 3.24 7.90
N GLU A 89 0.80 2.95 8.95
CA GLU A 89 0.81 1.65 9.61
C GLU A 89 1.12 1.77 11.11
N ARG A 90 0.85 0.76 11.91
CA ARG A 90 1.30 0.76 13.30
C ARG A 90 2.83 0.65 13.39
N PRO A 91 3.45 1.13 14.48
CA PRO A 91 4.86 0.87 14.73
C PRO A 91 5.14 -0.63 14.80
N HIS A 92 6.21 -1.06 14.20
CA HIS A 92 6.63 -2.45 14.19
C HIS A 92 8.15 -2.57 14.20
N GLU A 93 8.66 -3.73 14.62
CA GLU A 93 10.07 -4.04 14.49
C GLU A 93 10.45 -4.35 13.03
N ARG A 94 11.72 -4.22 12.74
CA ARG A 94 12.24 -4.54 11.42
C ARG A 94 11.96 -6.02 11.11
N PHE A 95 11.38 -6.29 9.94
CA PHE A 95 10.95 -7.62 9.45
C PHE A 95 9.62 -8.16 10.02
N GLU A 96 8.95 -7.47 10.89
CA GLU A 96 7.56 -7.78 11.20
C GLU A 96 6.68 -7.30 10.04
N GLY A 97 6.01 -8.22 9.36
CA GLY A 97 5.03 -7.85 8.33
C GLY A 97 3.76 -7.33 9.00
N VAL A 98 3.49 -6.04 8.86
CA VAL A 98 2.24 -5.42 9.31
C VAL A 98 1.43 -4.95 8.11
N PRO A 99 0.09 -4.89 8.21
CA PRO A 99 -0.70 -4.27 7.16
C PRO A 99 -0.48 -2.76 7.18
N ALA A 100 -0.57 -2.15 6.00
CA ALA A 100 -0.46 -0.72 5.83
C ALA A 100 -1.58 -0.20 4.93
N LEU A 101 -2.04 1.03 5.17
CA LEU A 101 -2.64 1.85 4.12
C LEU A 101 -1.50 2.45 3.31
N TYR A 102 -1.63 2.54 2.00
CA TYR A 102 -0.58 3.07 1.14
C TYR A 102 -1.13 3.96 0.04
N PHE A 103 -0.30 4.87 -0.42
CA PHE A 103 -0.44 5.59 -1.68
C PHE A 103 0.89 5.51 -2.42
N GLU A 104 0.84 5.27 -3.72
CA GLU A 104 1.99 5.17 -4.61
C GLU A 104 1.75 6.00 -5.87
N LEU A 105 2.78 6.73 -6.32
CA LEU A 105 2.82 7.40 -7.61
C LEU A 105 3.97 6.83 -8.45
N ALA A 106 3.64 6.33 -9.62
CA ALA A 106 4.54 5.82 -10.63
C ALA A 106 4.35 6.58 -11.96
N PRO A 107 5.26 6.44 -12.94
CA PRO A 107 5.13 7.15 -14.21
C PRO A 107 3.86 6.84 -15.00
N ASN A 108 3.31 5.64 -14.83
CA ASN A 108 2.22 5.12 -15.63
C ASN A 108 0.95 4.79 -14.83
N TYR A 109 0.95 5.01 -13.53
CA TYR A 109 -0.22 4.86 -12.64
C TYR A 109 -0.01 5.62 -11.34
N PHE A 110 -1.11 5.86 -10.64
CA PHE A 110 -1.10 6.01 -9.19
C PHE A 110 -1.98 4.94 -8.57
N SER A 111 -1.66 4.57 -7.35
CA SER A 111 -2.36 3.50 -6.64
C SER A 111 -2.52 3.83 -5.17
N TYR A 112 -3.64 3.39 -4.57
CA TYR A 112 -3.79 3.41 -3.13
C TYR A 112 -4.62 2.23 -2.64
N GLY A 113 -4.36 1.82 -1.41
CA GLY A 113 -4.96 0.60 -0.92
C GLY A 113 -4.56 0.24 0.49
N CYS A 114 -4.80 -1.03 0.83
CA CYS A 114 -4.48 -1.62 2.12
C CYS A 114 -4.00 -3.06 1.96
N GLY A 115 -3.01 -3.46 2.75
CA GLY A 115 -2.56 -4.83 2.78
C GLY A 115 -1.16 -5.00 3.35
N TYR A 116 -0.63 -6.19 3.18
CA TYR A 116 0.75 -6.48 3.52
C TYR A 116 1.65 -6.30 2.30
N TRP A 117 2.75 -5.60 2.46
CA TRP A 117 3.80 -5.61 1.45
C TRP A 117 4.46 -7.00 1.36
N ASP A 118 4.75 -7.61 2.51
CA ASP A 118 5.42 -8.90 2.62
C ASP A 118 4.87 -9.65 3.84
N ALA A 119 3.75 -10.36 3.66
CA ALA A 119 3.17 -11.17 4.71
C ALA A 119 4.02 -12.43 4.94
N SER A 120 4.40 -12.68 6.20
CA SER A 120 5.09 -13.92 6.54
C SER A 120 4.18 -15.15 6.29
N PRO A 121 4.75 -16.32 6.00
CA PRO A 121 3.96 -17.56 5.95
C PRO A 121 3.14 -17.81 7.23
N ALA A 122 3.66 -17.44 8.40
CA ALA A 122 2.96 -17.54 9.67
C ALA A 122 1.74 -16.61 9.72
N THR A 123 1.87 -15.35 9.29
CA THR A 123 0.75 -14.40 9.19
C THR A 123 -0.36 -14.94 8.28
N MET A 124 0.03 -15.49 7.12
CA MET A 124 -0.94 -16.06 6.18
C MET A 124 -1.57 -17.35 6.69
N ALA A 125 -0.87 -18.13 7.54
CA ALA A 125 -1.44 -19.30 8.19
C ALA A 125 -2.48 -18.88 9.25
N LYS A 126 -2.22 -17.84 10.05
CA LYS A 126 -3.19 -17.25 10.98
C LYS A 126 -4.46 -16.78 10.26
N LEU A 127 -4.32 -16.10 9.11
CA LEU A 127 -5.45 -15.70 8.31
C LEU A 127 -6.31 -16.88 7.85
N ARG A 128 -5.69 -17.94 7.31
CA ARG A 128 -6.40 -19.16 6.88
C ARG A 128 -7.15 -19.80 8.03
N ARG A 129 -6.47 -20.02 9.15
CA ARG A 129 -7.11 -20.58 10.36
C ARG A 129 -8.31 -19.75 10.82
N ARG A 130 -8.18 -18.41 10.78
CA ARG A 130 -9.28 -17.52 11.15
C ARG A 130 -10.46 -17.64 10.16
N ILE A 131 -10.19 -17.80 8.86
CA ILE A 131 -11.21 -18.05 7.84
C ILE A 131 -11.91 -19.40 8.09
N GLU A 132 -11.19 -20.44 8.45
CA GLU A 132 -11.73 -21.79 8.74
C GLU A 132 -12.60 -21.79 9.99
N THR A 133 -12.16 -21.11 11.04
CA THR A 133 -12.85 -21.14 12.35
C THR A 133 -13.96 -20.11 12.46
N ASN A 134 -13.80 -18.91 11.86
CA ASN A 134 -14.77 -17.83 11.92
C ASN A 134 -14.72 -16.94 10.66
N PRO A 135 -15.30 -17.38 9.55
CA PRO A 135 -15.26 -16.65 8.28
C PRO A 135 -16.08 -15.34 8.26
N LYS A 136 -17.14 -15.25 9.08
CA LYS A 136 -18.16 -14.19 9.03
C LYS A 136 -17.60 -12.76 9.05
N PRO A 137 -16.59 -12.40 9.90
CA PRO A 137 -16.03 -11.05 9.89
C PRO A 137 -15.40 -10.68 8.55
N LEU A 138 -14.59 -11.59 7.96
CA LEU A 138 -13.97 -11.34 6.66
C LEU A 138 -15.00 -11.34 5.54
N GLU A 139 -15.99 -12.24 5.56
CA GLU A 139 -17.07 -12.23 4.57
C GLU A 139 -17.81 -10.89 4.50
N LYS A 140 -18.10 -10.28 5.67
CA LYS A 140 -18.74 -8.97 5.73
C LYS A 140 -17.88 -7.89 5.04
N ILE A 141 -16.57 -7.90 5.29
CA ILE A 141 -15.62 -6.98 4.67
C ILE A 141 -15.56 -7.22 3.16
N VAL A 142 -15.35 -8.47 2.73
CA VAL A 142 -15.22 -8.84 1.32
C VAL A 142 -16.50 -8.52 0.52
N ARG A 143 -17.69 -8.77 1.08
CA ARG A 143 -18.97 -8.40 0.43
C ARG A 143 -19.10 -6.89 0.23
N LYS A 144 -18.53 -6.08 1.12
CA LYS A 144 -18.53 -4.63 0.98
C LYS A 144 -17.50 -4.21 -0.09
N LEU A 145 -16.28 -4.75 -0.04
CA LEU A 145 -15.22 -4.46 -1.02
C LEU A 145 -15.60 -4.88 -2.44
N ASN A 146 -16.32 -6.00 -2.62
CA ASN A 146 -16.80 -6.43 -3.93
C ASN A 146 -17.83 -5.48 -4.58
N LYS A 147 -18.31 -4.47 -3.84
CA LYS A 147 -19.19 -3.40 -4.35
C LYS A 147 -18.46 -2.08 -4.53
N SER A 148 -17.20 -2.04 -4.22
CA SER A 148 -16.33 -0.86 -4.31
C SER A 148 -15.43 -0.93 -5.54
N ARG A 149 -14.57 0.09 -5.69
CA ARG A 149 -13.53 0.13 -6.72
C ARG A 149 -12.30 -0.75 -6.40
N PHE A 150 -12.18 -1.19 -5.15
CA PHE A 150 -11.00 -1.91 -4.69
C PHE A 150 -10.99 -3.37 -5.10
N THR A 151 -9.85 -3.85 -5.55
CA THR A 151 -9.65 -5.24 -5.98
C THR A 151 -8.56 -5.92 -5.17
N LEU A 152 -8.71 -7.23 -4.95
CA LEU A 152 -7.66 -8.06 -4.37
C LEU A 152 -6.57 -8.30 -5.43
N THR A 153 -5.35 -7.81 -5.16
CA THR A 153 -4.20 -7.89 -6.07
C THR A 153 -3.17 -8.95 -5.68
N GLY A 154 -3.41 -9.64 -4.56
CA GLY A 154 -2.53 -10.69 -4.05
C GLY A 154 -2.36 -11.87 -5.03
N GLN A 155 -1.13 -12.36 -5.19
CA GLN A 155 -0.86 -13.51 -6.06
C GLN A 155 -1.41 -14.81 -5.45
N PRO A 156 -2.17 -15.61 -6.19
CA PRO A 156 -2.63 -16.91 -5.72
C PRO A 156 -1.48 -17.94 -5.68
N PHE A 157 -1.63 -18.96 -4.85
CA PHE A 157 -0.79 -20.15 -4.96
C PHE A 157 -1.08 -20.90 -6.25
N LYS A 158 -0.04 -21.48 -6.89
CA LYS A 158 -0.20 -22.36 -8.06
C LYS A 158 -1.09 -23.58 -7.77
N ARG A 159 -0.97 -24.13 -6.55
CA ARG A 159 -1.86 -25.18 -6.03
C ARG A 159 -2.67 -24.59 -4.88
N PRO A 160 -4.00 -24.57 -4.98
CA PRO A 160 -4.86 -24.10 -3.90
C PRO A 160 -4.54 -24.80 -2.57
N LYS A 161 -4.62 -24.07 -1.47
CA LYS A 161 -4.41 -24.58 -0.11
C LYS A 161 -5.67 -25.25 0.46
N GLY A 162 -6.84 -24.91 -0.09
CA GLY A 162 -8.13 -25.45 0.32
C GLY A 162 -9.28 -24.79 -0.39
N ASP A 163 -10.49 -25.24 -0.04
CA ASP A 163 -11.76 -24.69 -0.53
C ASP A 163 -12.60 -24.24 0.69
N VAL A 164 -12.84 -22.93 0.78
CA VAL A 164 -13.63 -22.27 1.82
C VAL A 164 -14.83 -21.52 1.23
N GLY A 165 -15.22 -21.91 0.01
CA GLY A 165 -16.33 -21.32 -0.73
C GLY A 165 -15.92 -20.12 -1.60
N LYS A 166 -16.74 -19.88 -2.64
CA LYS A 166 -16.46 -18.94 -3.73
C LYS A 166 -16.03 -17.53 -3.25
N LEU A 167 -16.64 -17.04 -2.17
CA LEU A 167 -16.40 -15.68 -1.68
C LEU A 167 -14.98 -15.51 -1.12
N LEU A 168 -14.53 -16.47 -0.30
CA LEU A 168 -13.28 -16.38 0.43
C LEU A 168 -12.12 -17.17 -0.20
N ASN A 169 -12.36 -18.00 -1.21
CA ASN A 169 -11.32 -18.75 -1.92
C ASN A 169 -10.18 -17.86 -2.45
N PRO A 170 -10.42 -16.68 -3.05
CA PRO A 170 -9.32 -15.80 -3.47
C PRO A 170 -8.44 -15.33 -2.31
N TRP A 171 -9.02 -15.06 -1.14
CA TRP A 171 -8.32 -14.62 0.06
C TRP A 171 -7.55 -15.75 0.75
N TYR A 172 -8.17 -16.92 0.85
CA TYR A 172 -7.60 -18.11 1.45
C TYR A 172 -6.39 -18.64 0.67
N ASN A 173 -6.49 -18.61 -0.66
CA ASN A 173 -5.47 -19.12 -1.56
C ASN A 173 -4.46 -18.07 -2.04
N ALA A 174 -4.48 -16.87 -1.48
CA ALA A 174 -3.49 -15.86 -1.76
C ALA A 174 -2.17 -16.13 -1.00
N LYS A 175 -1.05 -15.76 -1.62
CA LYS A 175 0.27 -15.75 -0.98
C LYS A 175 0.44 -14.57 -0.04
N ASN A 176 -0.23 -13.47 -0.37
CA ASN A 176 -0.20 -12.21 0.32
C ASN A 176 -1.55 -11.50 0.12
N ILE A 177 -1.97 -10.68 1.06
CA ILE A 177 -3.19 -9.87 0.94
C ILE A 177 -2.80 -8.42 0.67
N ALA A 178 -3.16 -7.97 -0.50
CA ALA A 178 -3.17 -6.57 -0.88
C ALA A 178 -4.47 -6.27 -1.62
N VAL A 179 -5.11 -5.18 -1.25
CA VAL A 179 -6.35 -4.68 -1.87
C VAL A 179 -6.09 -3.26 -2.28
N GLY A 180 -6.25 -2.94 -3.55
CA GLY A 180 -5.92 -1.62 -4.08
C GLY A 180 -6.83 -1.19 -5.22
N TYR A 181 -6.69 0.08 -5.54
CA TYR A 181 -7.25 0.74 -6.71
C TYR A 181 -6.12 1.43 -7.44
N ASP A 182 -6.00 1.16 -8.73
CA ASP A 182 -5.03 1.77 -9.62
C ASP A 182 -5.77 2.64 -10.63
N ASP A 183 -5.17 3.79 -10.97
CA ASP A 183 -5.69 4.67 -12.02
C ASP A 183 -4.55 5.30 -12.83
N ASN A 184 -4.89 5.87 -13.99
CA ASN A 184 -3.96 6.58 -14.83
C ASN A 184 -3.49 7.88 -14.13
N PRO A 185 -2.24 8.34 -14.41
CA PRO A 185 -1.71 9.55 -13.81
C PRO A 185 -2.27 10.81 -14.50
N GLU A 186 -3.57 11.03 -14.34
CA GLU A 186 -4.34 12.13 -14.93
C GLU A 186 -5.49 12.58 -14.01
N GLY A 187 -6.27 13.53 -14.43
CA GLY A 187 -7.51 13.95 -13.77
C GLY A 187 -7.30 14.38 -12.31
N VAL A 188 -7.91 13.65 -11.39
CA VAL A 188 -7.90 13.94 -9.95
C VAL A 188 -6.49 13.98 -9.35
N LEU A 189 -5.53 13.25 -9.92
CA LEU A 189 -4.13 13.27 -9.47
C LEU A 189 -3.55 14.67 -9.42
N PHE A 190 -3.95 15.53 -10.36
CA PHE A 190 -3.42 16.88 -10.52
C PHE A 190 -4.24 17.95 -9.78
N THR A 191 -5.11 17.53 -8.88
CA THR A 191 -6.00 18.44 -8.15
C THR A 191 -5.94 18.23 -6.64
N PRO A 192 -6.32 19.22 -5.81
CA PRO A 192 -6.40 19.06 -4.36
C PRO A 192 -7.38 17.98 -3.90
N GLU A 193 -8.38 17.65 -4.71
CA GLU A 193 -9.44 16.67 -4.44
C GLU A 193 -8.91 15.24 -4.33
N LEU A 194 -7.72 14.96 -4.88
CA LEU A 194 -7.04 13.66 -4.69
C LEU A 194 -6.96 13.27 -3.21
N LYS A 195 -6.68 14.25 -2.34
CA LYS A 195 -6.62 14.00 -0.90
C LYS A 195 -7.95 13.46 -0.37
N ASP A 196 -9.05 14.07 -0.76
CA ASP A 196 -10.38 13.69 -0.27
C ASP A 196 -10.80 12.34 -0.84
N GLU A 197 -10.44 12.05 -2.08
CA GLU A 197 -10.66 10.75 -2.72
C GLU A 197 -9.89 9.63 -2.00
N VAL A 198 -8.59 9.82 -1.77
CA VAL A 198 -7.75 8.81 -1.07
C VAL A 198 -8.20 8.65 0.38
N LEU A 199 -8.57 9.73 1.07
CA LEU A 199 -9.08 9.68 2.43
C LEU A 199 -10.38 8.86 2.52
N ALA A 200 -11.31 9.08 1.59
CA ALA A 200 -12.54 8.29 1.51
C ALA A 200 -12.23 6.80 1.28
N GLY A 201 -11.28 6.51 0.40
CA GLY A 201 -10.79 5.15 0.15
C GLY A 201 -10.15 4.51 1.38
N PHE A 202 -9.31 5.24 2.11
CA PHE A 202 -8.72 4.74 3.35
C PHE A 202 -9.77 4.43 4.43
N ARG A 203 -10.77 5.30 4.59
CA ARG A 203 -11.91 5.05 5.50
C ARG A 203 -12.68 3.79 5.12
N GLU A 204 -12.87 3.56 3.83
CA GLU A 204 -13.51 2.33 3.34
C GLU A 204 -12.67 1.07 3.61
N LEU A 205 -11.34 1.18 3.54
CA LEU A 205 -10.39 0.10 3.77
C LEU A 205 -10.06 -0.15 5.25
N MET A 206 -10.34 0.80 6.16
CA MET A 206 -10.03 0.66 7.59
C MET A 206 -10.59 -0.62 8.23
N PRO A 207 -11.81 -1.10 7.93
CA PRO A 207 -12.27 -2.39 8.46
C PRO A 207 -11.38 -3.57 8.06
N LEU A 208 -10.81 -3.54 6.84
CA LEU A 208 -9.85 -4.54 6.39
C LEU A 208 -8.51 -4.38 7.12
N TYR A 209 -8.00 -3.15 7.21
CA TYR A 209 -6.77 -2.85 7.95
C TYR A 209 -6.83 -3.40 9.37
N LEU A 210 -7.87 -3.06 10.13
CA LEU A 210 -8.06 -3.50 11.50
C LEU A 210 -8.20 -5.03 11.62
N TYR A 211 -8.88 -5.66 10.68
CA TYR A 211 -8.98 -7.11 10.63
C TYR A 211 -7.61 -7.77 10.41
N LEU A 212 -6.83 -7.27 9.46
CA LEU A 212 -5.50 -7.79 9.17
C LEU A 212 -4.51 -7.52 10.31
N ASP A 213 -4.52 -6.34 10.89
CA ASP A 213 -3.65 -5.97 12.01
C ASP A 213 -3.91 -6.82 13.24
N SER A 214 -5.17 -7.16 13.50
CA SER A 214 -5.55 -8.03 14.63
C SER A 214 -5.02 -9.46 14.52
N LEU A 215 -4.56 -9.91 13.34
CA LEU A 215 -3.92 -11.24 13.18
C LEU A 215 -2.63 -11.38 14.01
N ALA A 216 -1.97 -10.28 14.34
CA ALA A 216 -0.79 -10.30 15.19
C ALA A 216 -1.07 -10.97 16.55
N GLY A 217 -2.27 -10.76 17.13
CA GLY A 217 -2.70 -11.34 18.41
C GLY A 217 -3.16 -12.80 18.34
N ASP A 218 -3.32 -13.37 17.14
CA ASP A 218 -3.73 -14.76 17.01
C ASP A 218 -2.60 -15.72 17.39
N PRO A 219 -2.91 -16.87 18.02
CA PRO A 219 -1.91 -17.90 18.31
C PRO A 219 -1.28 -18.40 17.01
N GLU A 220 -0.01 -18.78 17.08
CA GLU A 220 0.66 -19.41 15.96
C GLU A 220 -0.08 -20.67 15.51
N ALA A 221 -0.21 -20.85 14.20
CA ALA A 221 -0.69 -22.11 13.66
C ALA A 221 0.38 -23.17 13.93
N ASN A 222 -0.01 -24.27 14.60
CA ASN A 222 0.90 -25.40 14.79
C ASN A 222 1.50 -25.78 13.43
N LYS A 223 2.83 -25.96 13.42
CA LYS A 223 3.50 -26.53 12.25
C LYS A 223 3.02 -27.98 12.13
N GLU A 224 2.11 -28.23 11.19
CA GLU A 224 1.88 -29.55 10.66
C GLU A 224 3.00 -29.95 9.70
#